data_d893c9a49dc6d35a11861a48617cdfb1
#
_entry.id   d893c9a49dc6d35a11861a48617cdfb1
#
_cell.length_a   1.000
_cell.length_b   1.000
_cell.length_c   1.000
_cell.angle_alpha   90.00
_cell.angle_beta   90.00
_cell.angle_gamma   90.00
#
_symmetry.space_group_name_H-M   'P 1'
#
loop_
_entity.id
_entity.type
_entity.pdbx_description
1 polymer ?
#
loop_
_entity_poly.entity_id
_entity_poly.type
_entity_poly.pdbx_seq_one_letter_code
_entity_poly.pdbx_strand_id
1 'polypeptide(L)'
;EHGRWDLVYNLSLIAGLETSVLIDANGEIQIDWGSPGRVPLRPPVGMMAPFRLWVHTHPGFHAYWSSTDRNSLAIAQGILDRALVLGAPGVKESRNMVEEDSTKRLGVVGPLSSWSDQDIVSWDHWLDQNSKIKIEVTV
;
A
#
# COMPACT_ATOMS: atom_id res chain seq x y z
N GLU A 1 5.72 10.44 -3.34
CA GLU A 1 6.45 10.13 -4.54
C GLU A 1 7.84 9.59 -4.30
N HIS A 2 8.56 10.12 -3.34
CA HIS A 2 9.91 9.66 -3.05
C HIS A 2 9.98 8.78 -1.80
N GLY A 3 8.92 8.01 -1.54
CA GLY A 3 8.85 7.14 -0.38
C GLY A 3 8.56 7.87 0.92
N ARG A 4 8.14 9.12 0.86
CA ARG A 4 7.78 9.92 2.04
C ARG A 4 6.33 9.64 2.46
N TRP A 5 6.01 8.37 2.61
CA TRP A 5 4.68 7.93 3.07
C TRP A 5 4.43 8.29 4.54
N ASP A 6 5.49 8.60 5.29
CA ASP A 6 5.38 9.16 6.65
C ASP A 6 4.56 10.45 6.67
N LEU A 7 4.69 11.30 5.64
CA LEU A 7 3.90 12.54 5.54
C LEU A 7 2.42 12.23 5.30
N VAL A 8 2.13 11.26 4.44
CA VAL A 8 0.75 10.81 4.20
C VAL A 8 0.16 10.23 5.47
N TYR A 9 0.92 9.40 6.19
CA TYR A 9 0.48 8.82 7.46
C TYR A 9 0.17 9.91 8.49
N ASN A 10 1.05 10.90 8.62
CA ASN A 10 0.86 12.00 9.57
C ASN A 10 -0.39 12.82 9.26
N LEU A 11 -0.66 13.10 7.99
CA LEU A 11 -1.87 13.79 7.58
C LEU A 11 -3.14 12.97 7.92
N SER A 12 -3.11 11.68 7.68
CA SER A 12 -4.18 10.77 8.04
C SER A 12 -4.42 10.75 9.54
N LEU A 13 -3.35 10.73 10.33
CA LEU A 13 -3.41 10.75 11.79
C LEU A 13 -4.06 12.04 12.32
N ILE A 14 -3.66 13.18 11.76
CA ILE A 14 -4.21 14.50 12.14
C ILE A 14 -5.71 14.56 11.79
N ALA A 15 -6.09 14.09 10.63
CA ALA A 15 -7.48 14.08 10.18
C ALA A 15 -8.34 13.04 10.92
N GLY A 16 -7.71 12.00 11.48
CA GLY A 16 -8.44 10.89 12.12
C GLY A 16 -9.18 10.00 11.14
N LEU A 17 -8.80 10.00 9.88
CA LEU A 17 -9.46 9.24 8.81
C LEU A 17 -8.46 8.35 8.08
N GLU A 18 -8.88 7.15 7.70
CA GLU A 18 -8.10 6.33 6.78
C GLU A 18 -8.03 7.04 5.43
N THR A 19 -6.84 7.04 4.85
CA THR A 19 -6.57 7.69 3.55
C THR A 19 -6.13 6.63 2.57
N SER A 20 -6.60 6.71 1.33
CA SER A 20 -6.19 5.83 0.25
C SER A 20 -5.53 6.67 -0.85
N VAL A 21 -4.40 6.20 -1.36
CA VAL A 21 -3.70 6.78 -2.50
C VAL A 21 -3.56 5.69 -3.55
N LEU A 22 -4.05 5.95 -4.75
CA LEU A 22 -3.95 5.03 -5.88
C LEU A 22 -3.15 5.69 -7.00
N ILE A 23 -2.14 5.00 -7.50
CA ILE A 23 -1.30 5.46 -8.62
C ILE A 23 -1.55 4.52 -9.80
N ASP A 24 -1.98 5.07 -10.92
CA ASP A 24 -2.32 4.29 -12.10
C ASP A 24 -1.10 4.01 -13.02
N ALA A 25 -1.34 3.36 -14.16
CA ALA A 25 -0.30 3.01 -15.12
C ALA A 25 0.43 4.21 -15.70
N ASN A 26 -0.21 5.37 -15.75
CA ASN A 26 0.36 6.62 -16.27
C ASN A 26 0.99 7.49 -15.18
N GLY A 27 0.97 7.05 -13.92
CA GLY A 27 1.46 7.83 -12.79
C GLY A 27 0.47 8.84 -12.26
N GLU A 28 -0.78 8.84 -12.70
CA GLU A 28 -1.84 9.68 -12.15
C GLU A 28 -2.21 9.21 -10.74
N ILE A 29 -2.48 10.17 -9.86
CA ILE A 29 -2.69 9.93 -8.44
C ILE A 29 -4.12 10.28 -8.06
N GLN A 30 -4.80 9.35 -7.40
CA GLN A 30 -6.12 9.56 -6.79
C GLN A 30 -5.99 9.42 -5.28
N ILE A 31 -6.49 10.41 -4.54
CA ILE A 31 -6.52 10.39 -3.08
C ILE A 31 -7.98 10.30 -2.63
N ASP A 32 -8.26 9.34 -1.73
CA ASP A 32 -9.58 9.13 -1.19
C ASP A 32 -9.53 9.16 0.33
N TRP A 33 -10.41 9.95 0.96
CA TRP A 33 -10.55 10.04 2.40
C TRP A 33 -11.71 9.14 2.82
N GLY A 34 -11.37 8.02 3.46
CA GLY A 34 -12.38 7.08 3.95
C GLY A 34 -12.98 7.50 5.30
N SER A 35 -13.74 6.60 5.88
CA SER A 35 -14.22 6.74 7.27
C SER A 35 -13.05 6.46 8.24
N PRO A 36 -13.22 6.73 9.56
CA PRO A 36 -12.17 6.49 10.54
C PRO A 36 -11.63 5.05 10.60
N GLY A 37 -12.37 4.07 10.14
CA GLY A 37 -11.96 2.67 10.18
C GLY A 37 -11.99 1.95 8.84
N ARG A 38 -12.19 2.66 7.72
CA ARG A 38 -12.39 1.98 6.44
C ARG A 38 -12.17 2.88 5.23
N VAL A 39 -11.30 2.43 4.32
CA VAL A 39 -11.14 3.03 2.99
C VAL A 39 -10.92 1.90 1.97
N PRO A 40 -11.96 1.45 1.26
CA PRO A 40 -11.80 0.41 0.24
C PRO A 40 -11.12 0.96 -1.01
N LEU A 41 -10.53 0.05 -1.79
CA LEU A 41 -9.96 0.37 -3.09
C LEU A 41 -11.10 0.67 -4.08
N ARG A 42 -11.16 1.91 -4.58
CA ARG A 42 -12.18 2.36 -5.53
C ARG A 42 -11.56 3.23 -6.62
N PRO A 43 -11.05 2.63 -7.71
CA PRO A 43 -10.50 3.43 -8.79
C PRO A 43 -11.59 4.25 -9.47
N PRO A 44 -11.36 5.56 -9.68
CA PRO A 44 -12.31 6.39 -10.40
C PRO A 44 -12.31 6.07 -11.90
N VAL A 45 -13.37 6.47 -12.56
CA VAL A 45 -13.48 6.36 -14.04
C VAL A 45 -12.38 7.20 -14.68
N GLY A 46 -11.70 6.65 -15.66
CA GLY A 46 -10.64 7.34 -16.40
C GLY A 46 -9.22 7.01 -15.97
N MET A 47 -9.03 6.32 -14.85
CA MET A 47 -7.71 5.80 -14.50
C MET A 47 -7.34 4.58 -15.35
N MET A 48 -6.06 4.44 -15.63
CA MET A 48 -5.53 3.40 -16.53
C MET A 48 -4.96 2.23 -15.74
N ALA A 49 -5.52 1.04 -15.96
CA ALA A 49 -4.94 -0.20 -15.45
C ALA A 49 -3.77 -0.65 -16.34
N PRO A 50 -2.81 -1.43 -15.85
CA PRO A 50 -2.69 -1.87 -14.46
C PRO A 50 -2.26 -0.74 -13.53
N PHE A 51 -2.79 -0.76 -12.30
CA PHE A 51 -2.41 0.22 -11.29
C PHE A 51 -1.06 -0.18 -10.68
N ARG A 52 -0.19 0.81 -10.47
CA ARG A 52 1.17 0.58 -9.95
C ARG A 52 1.19 0.37 -8.45
N LEU A 53 0.41 1.16 -7.72
CA LEU A 53 0.49 1.19 -6.26
C LEU A 53 -0.84 1.63 -5.64
N TRP A 54 -1.22 0.94 -4.59
CA TRP A 54 -2.29 1.34 -3.69
C TRP A 54 -1.74 1.45 -2.28
N VAL A 55 -1.88 2.62 -1.67
CA VAL A 55 -1.44 2.88 -0.29
C VAL A 55 -2.66 3.27 0.52
N HIS A 56 -2.81 2.68 1.70
CA HIS A 56 -3.82 3.14 2.64
C HIS A 56 -3.26 3.19 4.04
N THR A 57 -3.91 3.97 4.91
CA THR A 57 -3.43 4.24 6.26
C THR A 57 -4.32 3.62 7.31
N HIS A 58 -3.72 3.21 8.43
CA HIS A 58 -4.39 2.83 9.67
C HIS A 58 -3.97 3.82 10.76
N PRO A 59 -4.61 5.00 10.84
CA PRO A 59 -4.16 6.05 11.74
C PRO A 59 -4.27 5.61 13.22
N GLY A 60 -3.14 5.60 13.91
CA GLY A 60 -3.05 5.29 15.32
C GLY A 60 -3.03 3.80 15.67
N PHE A 61 -3.08 2.88 14.68
CA PHE A 61 -3.07 1.46 14.96
C PHE A 61 -2.15 0.68 14.01
N HIS A 62 -2.13 -0.65 14.15
CA HIS A 62 -1.16 -1.49 13.45
C HIS A 62 -1.32 -1.50 11.94
N ALA A 63 -0.21 -1.71 11.23
CA ALA A 63 -0.21 -2.02 9.81
C ALA A 63 -0.52 -3.51 9.63
N TYR A 64 -1.71 -3.81 9.16
CA TYR A 64 -2.14 -5.18 8.86
C TYR A 64 -3.16 -5.17 7.71
N TRP A 65 -3.33 -6.30 7.07
CA TRP A 65 -4.33 -6.46 6.01
C TRP A 65 -5.67 -6.86 6.63
N SER A 66 -6.58 -5.89 6.73
CA SER A 66 -7.94 -6.13 7.24
C SER A 66 -8.74 -7.01 6.28
N SER A 67 -9.93 -7.46 6.68
CA SER A 67 -10.78 -8.23 5.76
C SER A 67 -11.25 -7.37 4.57
N THR A 68 -11.50 -6.07 4.76
CA THR A 68 -11.79 -5.15 3.66
C THR A 68 -10.60 -5.04 2.70
N ASP A 69 -9.38 -4.90 3.24
CA ASP A 69 -8.17 -4.83 2.45
C ASP A 69 -7.94 -6.11 1.66
N ARG A 70 -8.11 -7.26 2.29
CA ARG A 70 -7.97 -8.57 1.63
C ARG A 70 -8.97 -8.74 0.49
N ASN A 71 -10.20 -8.30 0.68
CA ASN A 71 -11.20 -8.30 -0.39
C ASN A 71 -10.78 -7.41 -1.55
N SER A 72 -10.26 -6.22 -1.28
CA SER A 72 -9.77 -5.30 -2.30
C SER A 72 -8.62 -5.90 -3.09
N LEU A 73 -7.64 -6.52 -2.41
CA LEU A 73 -6.51 -7.19 -3.07
C LEU A 73 -6.96 -8.38 -3.91
N ALA A 74 -7.93 -9.15 -3.42
CA ALA A 74 -8.47 -10.29 -4.17
C ALA A 74 -9.14 -9.84 -5.48
N ILE A 75 -9.95 -8.78 -5.41
CA ILE A 75 -10.63 -8.21 -6.58
C ILE A 75 -9.61 -7.61 -7.56
N ALA A 76 -8.58 -6.95 -7.03
CA ALA A 76 -7.58 -6.25 -7.83
C ALA A 76 -6.41 -7.14 -8.30
N GLN A 77 -6.46 -8.43 -8.07
CA GLN A 77 -5.36 -9.36 -8.36
C GLN A 77 -4.85 -9.27 -9.80
N GLY A 78 -5.71 -8.99 -10.76
CA GLY A 78 -5.31 -8.88 -12.17
C GLY A 78 -4.92 -7.46 -12.62
N ILE A 79 -5.06 -6.44 -11.77
CA ILE A 79 -4.91 -5.05 -12.18
C ILE A 79 -4.08 -4.18 -11.24
N LEU A 80 -3.54 -4.72 -10.15
CA LEU A 80 -2.74 -3.97 -9.18
C LEU A 80 -1.43 -4.70 -8.91
N ASP A 81 -0.31 -3.95 -8.94
CA ASP A 81 1.02 -4.54 -8.80
C ASP A 81 1.52 -4.58 -7.36
N ARG A 82 1.19 -3.57 -6.56
CA ARG A 82 1.79 -3.40 -5.23
C ARG A 82 0.85 -2.65 -4.31
N ALA A 83 0.87 -2.99 -3.03
CA ALA A 83 0.07 -2.31 -2.00
C ALA A 83 0.89 -2.08 -0.73
N LEU A 84 0.62 -0.97 -0.06
CA LEU A 84 1.22 -0.61 1.23
C LEU A 84 0.12 -0.30 2.25
N VAL A 85 0.33 -0.74 3.50
CA VAL A 85 -0.45 -0.29 4.66
C VAL A 85 0.48 0.51 5.56
N LEU A 86 0.07 1.73 5.90
CA LEU A 86 0.81 2.63 6.77
C LEU A 86 0.16 2.62 8.17
N GLY A 87 0.88 2.14 9.15
CA GLY A 87 0.40 2.08 10.53
C GLY A 87 1.34 2.76 11.51
N ALA A 88 0.97 2.76 12.78
CA ALA A 88 1.78 3.39 13.84
C ALA A 88 3.21 2.82 13.90
N PRO A 89 3.44 1.49 13.85
CA PRO A 89 4.80 0.95 13.94
C PRO A 89 5.60 1.08 12.64
N GLY A 90 4.95 1.21 11.48
CA GLY A 90 5.66 1.25 10.21
C GLY A 90 4.81 0.90 9.01
N VAL A 91 5.48 0.39 7.98
CA VAL A 91 4.91 0.09 6.67
C VAL A 91 4.85 -1.41 6.44
N LYS A 92 3.71 -1.92 6.00
CA LYS A 92 3.56 -3.30 5.56
C LYS A 92 3.30 -3.31 4.07
N GLU A 93 4.09 -4.09 3.34
CA GLU A 93 4.01 -4.18 1.89
C GLU A 93 3.45 -5.52 1.45
N SER A 94 2.70 -5.52 0.33
CA SER A 94 2.39 -6.73 -0.41
C SER A 94 2.62 -6.48 -1.90
N ARG A 95 3.26 -7.44 -2.56
CA ARG A 95 3.50 -7.40 -4.00
C ARG A 95 2.70 -8.49 -4.69
N ASN A 96 2.14 -8.16 -5.84
CA ASN A 96 1.47 -9.13 -6.69
C ASN A 96 2.56 -9.91 -7.46
N MET A 97 2.80 -11.13 -7.05
CA MET A 97 3.91 -11.95 -7.55
C MET A 97 3.40 -12.97 -8.56
N VAL A 98 3.95 -12.93 -9.74
CA VAL A 98 3.55 -13.82 -10.84
C VAL A 98 4.23 -15.19 -10.72
N GLU A 99 5.42 -15.24 -10.12
CA GLU A 99 6.21 -16.47 -10.01
C GLU A 99 6.10 -17.10 -8.63
N GLU A 100 6.13 -18.42 -8.59
CA GLU A 100 6.19 -19.16 -7.33
C GLU A 100 7.60 -19.05 -6.74
N ASP A 101 7.67 -18.52 -5.53
CA ASP A 101 8.88 -18.53 -4.72
C ASP A 101 8.51 -18.92 -3.28
N SER A 102 9.50 -18.91 -2.39
CA SER A 102 9.30 -19.27 -0.99
C SER A 102 8.74 -18.15 -0.13
N THR A 103 8.43 -16.98 -0.74
CA THR A 103 7.89 -15.85 -0.01
C THR A 103 6.50 -16.19 0.56
N LYS A 104 6.28 -15.82 1.80
CA LYS A 104 4.99 -16.00 2.46
C LYS A 104 3.89 -15.22 1.71
N ARG A 105 2.70 -15.82 1.63
CA ARG A 105 1.56 -15.28 0.89
C ARG A 105 0.41 -14.94 1.82
N LEU A 106 -0.46 -14.01 1.39
CA LEU A 106 -1.66 -13.63 2.12
C LEU A 106 -2.69 -14.75 2.17
N GLY A 107 -2.72 -15.59 1.16
CA GLY A 107 -3.62 -16.73 1.08
C GLY A 107 -2.93 -17.96 0.50
N VAL A 108 -3.46 -19.15 0.80
CA VAL A 108 -2.92 -20.42 0.32
C VAL A 108 -3.47 -20.74 -1.06
N VAL A 109 -4.71 -20.37 -1.34
CA VAL A 109 -5.41 -20.64 -2.61
C VAL A 109 -6.18 -19.38 -3.03
N GLY A 110 -6.55 -19.33 -4.32
CA GLY A 110 -7.34 -18.23 -4.87
C GLY A 110 -6.55 -16.96 -5.12
N PRO A 111 -7.22 -15.80 -5.31
CA PRO A 111 -6.57 -14.55 -5.68
C PRO A 111 -5.53 -14.05 -4.69
N LEU A 112 -5.72 -14.29 -3.39
CA LEU A 112 -4.76 -13.86 -2.37
C LEU A 112 -3.47 -14.65 -2.38
N SER A 113 -3.41 -15.80 -3.05
CA SER A 113 -2.19 -16.60 -3.16
C SER A 113 -1.12 -15.93 -4.04
N SER A 114 -1.47 -14.95 -4.86
CA SER A 114 -0.50 -14.17 -5.64
C SER A 114 0.09 -12.99 -4.87
N TRP A 115 -0.49 -12.62 -3.72
CA TRP A 115 -0.03 -11.48 -2.91
C TRP A 115 0.94 -11.92 -1.83
N SER A 116 2.12 -11.28 -1.75
CA SER A 116 3.10 -11.55 -0.69
C SER A 116 2.60 -11.04 0.66
N ASP A 117 3.07 -11.67 1.74
CA ASP A 117 2.80 -11.26 3.12
C ASP A 117 4.13 -10.92 3.79
N GLN A 118 4.58 -9.70 3.60
CA GLN A 118 5.87 -9.22 4.10
C GLN A 118 5.72 -8.65 5.51
N ASP A 119 6.79 -8.74 6.30
CA ASP A 119 6.82 -8.21 7.65
C ASP A 119 6.81 -6.67 7.64
N ILE A 120 6.34 -6.09 8.75
CA ILE A 120 6.33 -4.64 8.91
C ILE A 120 7.76 -4.10 8.95
N VAL A 121 8.00 -3.05 8.18
CA VAL A 121 9.25 -2.28 8.22
C VAL A 121 9.00 -1.05 9.10
N SER A 122 9.81 -0.84 10.13
CA SER A 122 9.68 0.32 11.01
C SER A 122 9.85 1.63 10.22
N TRP A 123 9.24 2.71 10.72
CA TRP A 123 9.36 4.01 10.06
C TRP A 123 10.81 4.47 9.93
N ASP A 124 11.63 4.27 10.96
CA ASP A 124 13.04 4.65 10.92
C ASP A 124 13.78 3.90 9.81
N HIS A 125 13.56 2.61 9.71
CA HIS A 125 14.19 1.78 8.68
C HIS A 125 13.68 2.13 7.28
N TRP A 126 12.39 2.37 7.14
CA TRP A 126 11.78 2.78 5.87
C TRP A 126 12.36 4.09 5.36
N LEU A 127 12.45 5.10 6.22
CA LEU A 127 13.01 6.41 5.89
C LEU A 127 14.49 6.33 5.54
N ASP A 128 15.25 5.53 6.25
CA ASP A 128 16.67 5.32 5.98
C ASP A 128 16.89 4.70 4.60
N GLN A 129 16.13 3.66 4.25
CA GLN A 129 16.20 3.03 2.93
C GLN A 129 15.87 4.01 1.81
N ASN A 130 14.83 4.81 1.96
CA ASN A 130 14.41 5.76 0.94
C ASN A 130 15.36 6.95 0.83
N SER A 131 15.97 7.39 1.93
CA SER A 131 17.01 8.42 1.92
C SER A 131 18.24 7.97 1.12
N LYS A 132 18.66 6.71 1.28
CA LYS A 132 19.80 6.15 0.53
C LYS A 132 19.50 6.11 -0.97
N ILE A 133 18.33 5.67 -1.36
CA ILE A 133 17.90 5.64 -2.75
C ILE A 133 17.90 7.04 -3.34
N LYS A 134 17.39 8.02 -2.59
CA LYS A 134 17.33 9.42 -3.02
C LYS A 134 18.72 10.00 -3.24
N ILE A 135 19.69 9.71 -2.37
CA ILE A 135 21.07 10.15 -2.48
C ILE A 135 21.72 9.57 -3.74
N GLU A 136 21.51 8.29 -4.02
CA GLU A 136 22.05 7.63 -5.21
C GLU A 136 21.53 8.24 -6.51
N VAL A 137 20.26 8.65 -6.53
CA VAL A 137 19.64 9.27 -7.70
C VAL A 137 20.14 10.69 -7.95
N THR A 138 20.54 11.43 -6.91
CA THR A 138 20.99 12.82 -7.04
C THR A 138 22.49 12.97 -7.34
N VAL A 139 23.23 11.90 -7.25
CA VAL A 139 24.64 11.87 -7.63
C VAL A 139 24.78 11.46 -9.08
#